data_6bc3602feba66a02ec261047018dd13f
#
_entry.id   6bc3602feba66a02ec261047018dd13f
#
_cell.length_a   1.000
_cell.length_b   1.000
_cell.length_c   1.000
_cell.angle_alpha   90.00
_cell.angle_beta   90.00
_cell.angle_gamma   90.00
#
_symmetry.space_group_name_H-M   'P 1'
#
loop_
_entity.id
_entity.type
_entity.pdbx_description
1 polymer ?
#
loop_
_entity_poly.entity_id
_entity_poly.type
_entity_poly.pdbx_seq_one_letter_code
_entity_poly.pdbx_strand_id
1 'polypeptide(L)'
;PLEKDESINAILPVKEFSEEEFVFMVTSSGTCKKTSLSNFSRPRKGGIIAIELRDDDKLVGVEITAGKHDILLFSSAGKSIRFKESDVRSVGRTAIGVRGIRLATKDKVVSLIVAESTDPILTATEKGYGKRTQLDEYRTQARGGSGVISIKTSDRNGQVVGAIQVTDDDEMMLISNKGTLVRARAVDV
;
A
#
# COMPACT_ATOMS: atom_id res chain seq x y z
N PRO A 1 16.28 20.19 -6.46
CA PRO A 1 17.19 19.04 -6.44
C PRO A 1 16.95 18.24 -5.18
N LEU A 2 17.03 16.90 -5.27
CA LEU A 2 16.99 16.01 -4.12
C LEU A 2 18.31 16.06 -3.36
N GLU A 3 18.28 15.79 -2.07
CA GLU A 3 19.49 15.59 -1.27
C GLU A 3 20.17 14.25 -1.63
N LYS A 4 21.42 14.09 -1.17
CA LYS A 4 22.11 12.80 -1.29
C LYS A 4 21.34 11.76 -0.51
N ASP A 5 21.06 10.62 -1.09
CA ASP A 5 20.27 9.52 -0.54
C ASP A 5 18.74 9.75 -0.48
N GLU A 6 18.22 10.87 -1.01
CA GLU A 6 16.80 11.12 -1.17
C GLU A 6 16.29 10.59 -2.52
N SER A 7 15.11 9.99 -2.54
CA SER A 7 14.46 9.46 -3.74
C SER A 7 12.97 9.76 -3.76
N ILE A 8 12.40 9.94 -4.95
CA ILE A 8 10.95 10.09 -5.11
C ILE A 8 10.31 8.71 -4.92
N ASN A 9 9.39 8.63 -3.95
CA ASN A 9 8.66 7.40 -3.64
C ASN A 9 7.31 7.32 -4.35
N ALA A 10 6.57 8.44 -4.42
CA ALA A 10 5.26 8.48 -5.05
C ALA A 10 5.02 9.84 -5.74
N ILE A 11 4.18 9.83 -6.78
CA ILE A 11 3.70 11.03 -7.47
C ILE A 11 2.19 10.91 -7.56
N LEU A 12 1.48 11.88 -6.96
CA LEU A 12 0.02 11.93 -6.98
C LEU A 12 -0.45 13.20 -7.68
N PRO A 13 -1.31 13.12 -8.70
CA PRO A 13 -1.92 14.28 -9.30
C PRO A 13 -2.97 14.88 -8.35
N VAL A 14 -2.88 16.16 -8.06
CA VAL A 14 -3.83 16.90 -7.22
C VAL A 14 -4.43 18.04 -8.04
N LYS A 15 -5.76 18.07 -8.17
CA LYS A 15 -6.48 19.15 -8.87
C LYS A 15 -6.85 20.27 -7.89
N GLU A 16 -7.30 19.90 -6.70
CA GLU A 16 -7.75 20.82 -5.66
C GLU A 16 -7.37 20.26 -4.29
N PHE A 17 -6.98 21.13 -3.35
CA PHE A 17 -6.64 20.75 -1.98
C PHE A 17 -7.90 20.77 -1.09
N SER A 18 -8.73 19.76 -1.24
CA SER A 18 -10.00 19.60 -0.52
C SER A 18 -9.78 19.25 0.96
N GLU A 19 -10.73 19.64 1.81
CA GLU A 19 -10.81 19.17 3.21
C GLU A 19 -11.48 17.81 3.34
N GLU A 20 -12.23 17.39 2.31
CA GLU A 20 -12.98 16.14 2.26
C GLU A 20 -12.13 14.97 1.72
N GLU A 21 -10.97 15.27 1.14
CA GLU A 21 -10.01 14.28 0.67
C GLU A 21 -8.82 14.18 1.62
N PHE A 22 -8.19 13.03 1.60
CA PHE A 22 -7.07 12.71 2.49
C PHE A 22 -5.91 12.10 1.71
N VAL A 23 -4.70 12.38 2.18
CA VAL A 23 -3.51 11.61 1.80
C VAL A 23 -3.38 10.47 2.79
N PHE A 24 -3.59 9.23 2.31
CA PHE A 24 -3.39 8.01 3.08
C PHE A 24 -1.99 7.47 2.80
N MET A 25 -1.21 7.25 3.83
CA MET A 25 0.19 6.84 3.74
C MET A 25 0.43 5.58 4.54
N VAL A 26 1.28 4.70 4.04
CA VAL A 26 1.68 3.46 4.72
C VAL A 26 3.18 3.27 4.66
N THR A 27 3.77 2.84 5.76
CA THR A 27 5.19 2.56 5.87
C THR A 27 5.50 1.07 5.87
N SER A 28 6.74 0.72 5.61
CA SER A 28 7.22 -0.67 5.58
C SER A 28 7.04 -1.39 6.92
N SER A 29 7.07 -0.67 8.04
CA SER A 29 6.79 -1.21 9.38
C SER A 29 5.32 -1.49 9.66
N GLY A 30 4.41 -1.15 8.72
CA GLY A 30 2.97 -1.33 8.87
C GLY A 30 2.27 -0.21 9.63
N THR A 31 2.92 0.94 9.76
CA THR A 31 2.28 2.16 10.26
C THR A 31 1.48 2.81 9.13
N CYS A 32 0.25 3.21 9.39
CA CYS A 32 -0.58 3.96 8.46
C CYS A 32 -0.97 5.32 9.05
N LYS A 33 -1.19 6.29 8.16
CA LYS A 33 -1.53 7.65 8.52
C LYS A 33 -2.47 8.24 7.48
N LYS A 34 -3.45 9.00 7.96
CA LYS A 34 -4.37 9.78 7.16
C LYS A 34 -4.26 11.25 7.53
N THR A 35 -4.07 12.11 6.54
CA THR A 35 -3.96 13.57 6.71
C THR A 35 -4.82 14.26 5.67
N SER A 36 -5.63 15.25 6.06
CA SER A 36 -6.43 16.02 5.10
C SER A 36 -5.55 16.62 4.00
N LEU A 37 -6.00 16.51 2.75
CA LEU A 37 -5.29 17.01 1.59
C LEU A 37 -5.08 18.54 1.67
N SER A 38 -6.00 19.28 2.30
CA SER A 38 -5.88 20.73 2.54
C SER A 38 -4.63 21.11 3.33
N ASN A 39 -4.10 20.22 4.18
CA ASN A 39 -2.86 20.46 4.93
C ASN A 39 -1.59 20.56 4.06
N PHE A 40 -1.71 20.21 2.78
CA PHE A 40 -0.62 20.25 1.80
C PHE A 40 -0.75 21.42 0.82
N SER A 41 -1.78 22.28 0.95
CA SER A 41 -2.08 23.39 0.05
C SER A 41 -1.02 24.49 0.00
N ARG A 42 -0.14 24.58 1.00
CA ARG A 42 0.90 25.60 1.10
C ARG A 42 2.30 24.96 1.17
N PRO A 43 2.80 24.41 0.07
CA PRO A 43 4.15 23.84 0.03
C PRO A 43 5.19 24.95 0.18
N ARG A 44 6.32 24.64 0.83
CA ARG A 44 7.49 25.51 0.90
C ARG A 44 8.45 25.16 -0.24
N LYS A 45 9.35 26.09 -0.59
CA LYS A 45 10.37 25.87 -1.64
C LYS A 45 11.26 24.66 -1.37
N GLY A 46 11.55 24.33 -0.11
CA GLY A 46 12.30 23.14 0.30
C GLY A 46 11.42 21.94 0.69
N GLY A 47 10.13 21.93 0.26
CA GLY A 47 9.19 20.88 0.65
C GLY A 47 8.60 21.07 2.05
N ILE A 48 7.71 20.13 2.41
CA ILE A 48 7.08 20.05 3.73
C ILE A 48 7.04 18.60 4.17
N ILE A 49 7.25 18.34 5.46
CA ILE A 49 7.16 17.00 6.03
C ILE A 49 5.71 16.50 5.89
N ALA A 50 5.54 15.35 5.25
CA ALA A 50 4.25 14.69 5.06
C ALA A 50 3.99 13.64 6.14
N ILE A 51 5.02 12.94 6.58
CA ILE A 51 4.99 11.91 7.62
C ILE A 51 6.32 11.92 8.36
N GLU A 52 6.30 11.66 9.66
CA GLU A 52 7.51 11.39 10.43
C GLU A 52 7.79 9.88 10.38
N LEU A 53 8.91 9.51 9.78
CA LEU A 53 9.37 8.13 9.70
C LEU A 53 10.24 7.78 10.92
N ARG A 54 10.11 6.56 11.42
CA ARG A 54 11.05 5.99 12.40
C ARG A 54 12.34 5.58 11.69
N ASP A 55 13.39 5.38 12.48
CA ASP A 55 14.65 4.84 11.98
C ASP A 55 14.40 3.52 11.21
N ASP A 56 15.04 3.36 10.05
CA ASP A 56 14.93 2.22 9.14
C ASP A 56 13.53 1.97 8.53
N ASP A 57 12.53 2.82 8.79
CA ASP A 57 11.22 2.71 8.15
C ASP A 57 11.20 3.45 6.80
N LYS A 58 10.39 2.97 5.88
CA LYS A 58 10.25 3.54 4.53
C LYS A 58 8.78 3.73 4.18
N LEU A 59 8.50 4.79 3.46
CA LEU A 59 7.19 4.97 2.85
C LEU A 59 7.02 3.91 1.74
N VAL A 60 5.90 3.18 1.76
CA VAL A 60 5.61 2.10 0.80
C VAL A 60 4.49 2.48 -0.15
N GLY A 61 3.44 3.10 0.37
CA GLY A 61 2.27 3.47 -0.41
C GLY A 61 1.70 4.81 0.02
N VAL A 62 1.22 5.56 -0.95
CA VAL A 62 0.53 6.85 -0.77
C VAL A 62 -0.63 6.91 -1.76
N GLU A 63 -1.84 7.19 -1.26
CA GLU A 63 -3.04 7.32 -2.08
C GLU A 63 -3.89 8.51 -1.61
N ILE A 64 -4.65 9.09 -2.53
CA ILE A 64 -5.68 10.06 -2.19
C ILE A 64 -6.98 9.32 -1.95
N THR A 65 -7.65 9.59 -0.84
CA THR A 65 -8.86 8.88 -0.41
C THR A 65 -9.96 9.84 -0.01
N ALA A 66 -11.22 9.38 -0.04
CA ALA A 66 -12.39 10.16 0.37
C ALA A 66 -12.91 9.81 1.78
N GLY A 67 -12.11 9.13 2.62
CA GLY A 67 -12.44 8.86 4.02
C GLY A 67 -13.32 7.63 4.29
N LYS A 68 -13.80 6.92 3.25
CA LYS A 68 -14.81 5.85 3.34
C LYS A 68 -14.44 4.53 2.68
N HIS A 69 -13.21 4.40 2.19
CA HIS A 69 -12.74 3.21 1.47
C HIS A 69 -12.39 2.06 2.41
N ASP A 70 -12.27 0.88 1.84
CA ASP A 70 -11.60 -0.25 2.47
C ASP A 70 -10.10 -0.17 2.15
N ILE A 71 -9.29 -0.32 3.17
CA ILE A 71 -7.83 -0.31 3.06
C ILE A 71 -7.32 -1.74 3.20
N LEU A 72 -6.47 -2.16 2.26
CA LEU A 72 -5.77 -3.44 2.35
C LEU A 72 -4.27 -3.20 2.40
N LEU A 73 -3.61 -3.88 3.32
CA LEU A 73 -2.16 -3.92 3.44
C LEU A 73 -1.68 -5.35 3.21
N PHE A 74 -0.64 -5.51 2.40
CA PHE A 74 -0.03 -6.80 2.10
C PHE A 74 1.41 -6.83 2.61
N SER A 75 1.81 -7.94 3.22
CA SER A 75 3.15 -8.12 3.75
C SER A 75 3.99 -9.07 2.90
N SER A 76 5.31 -8.91 2.99
CA SER A 76 6.29 -9.77 2.30
C SER A 76 6.15 -11.24 2.69
N ALA A 77 5.73 -11.55 3.91
CA ALA A 77 5.46 -12.90 4.38
C ALA A 77 4.11 -13.48 3.92
N GLY A 78 3.40 -12.80 3.02
CA GLY A 78 2.17 -13.29 2.41
C GLY A 78 0.91 -13.10 3.25
N LYS A 79 0.95 -12.24 4.26
CA LYS A 79 -0.24 -11.85 5.02
C LYS A 79 -0.89 -10.60 4.44
N SER A 80 -2.19 -10.46 4.69
CA SER A 80 -2.94 -9.25 4.39
C SER A 80 -3.88 -8.89 5.53
N ILE A 81 -4.22 -7.61 5.63
CA ILE A 81 -5.27 -7.11 6.51
C ILE A 81 -6.16 -6.16 5.73
N ARG A 82 -7.48 -6.30 5.88
CA ARG A 82 -8.48 -5.37 5.36
C ARG A 82 -9.19 -4.70 6.51
N PHE A 83 -9.26 -3.37 6.51
CA PHE A 83 -9.96 -2.58 7.52
C PHE A 83 -10.59 -1.34 6.89
N LYS A 84 -11.54 -0.72 7.59
CA LYS A 84 -12.18 0.51 7.13
C LYS A 84 -11.23 1.70 7.28
N GLU A 85 -11.15 2.55 6.27
CA GLU A 85 -10.40 3.80 6.34
C GLU A 85 -10.82 4.68 7.54
N SER A 86 -12.11 4.65 7.90
CA SER A 86 -12.67 5.36 9.06
C SER A 86 -12.03 4.96 10.40
N ASP A 87 -11.41 3.77 10.49
CA ASP A 87 -10.69 3.32 11.70
C ASP A 87 -9.36 4.08 11.87
N VAL A 88 -8.92 4.82 10.85
CA VAL A 88 -7.74 5.69 10.90
C VAL A 88 -8.20 7.14 10.97
N ARG A 89 -8.10 7.73 12.16
CA ARG A 89 -8.43 9.15 12.33
C ARG A 89 -7.46 10.03 11.54
N SER A 90 -7.95 11.13 10.99
CA SER A 90 -7.11 12.15 10.37
C SER A 90 -6.24 12.83 11.42
N VAL A 91 -4.95 13.04 11.11
CA VAL A 91 -3.96 13.68 11.98
C VAL A 91 -3.09 14.64 11.18
N GLY A 92 -2.39 15.53 11.87
CA GLY A 92 -1.50 16.51 11.25
C GLY A 92 -0.29 15.87 10.54
N ARG A 93 0.36 16.63 9.64
CA ARG A 93 1.50 16.17 8.80
C ARG A 93 2.67 15.60 9.60
N THR A 94 2.99 16.16 10.75
CA THR A 94 4.13 15.75 11.59
C THR A 94 3.84 14.56 12.51
N ALA A 95 2.63 14.00 12.50
CA ALA A 95 2.32 12.83 13.29
C ALA A 95 2.91 11.56 12.64
N ILE A 96 3.33 10.59 13.47
CA ILE A 96 3.86 9.28 13.01
C ILE A 96 2.75 8.42 12.40
N GLY A 97 1.54 8.49 12.96
CA GLY A 97 0.42 7.64 12.53
C GLY A 97 0.10 6.53 13.54
N VAL A 98 -0.61 5.51 13.05
CA VAL A 98 -1.12 4.40 13.86
C VAL A 98 -0.77 3.06 13.21
N ARG A 99 -0.77 1.98 14.01
CA ARG A 99 -0.52 0.64 13.47
C ARG A 99 -1.67 0.21 12.55
N GLY A 100 -1.36 -0.08 11.29
CA GLY A 100 -2.27 -0.69 10.32
C GLY A 100 -2.28 -2.21 10.42
N ILE A 101 -1.09 -2.82 10.44
CA ILE A 101 -0.89 -4.27 10.56
C ILE A 101 0.20 -4.58 11.59
N ARG A 102 0.08 -5.73 12.28
CA ARG A 102 1.13 -6.28 13.14
C ARG A 102 1.96 -7.27 12.32
N LEU A 103 3.21 -6.96 12.11
CA LEU A 103 4.17 -7.76 11.37
C LEU A 103 4.99 -8.65 12.30
N ALA A 104 5.44 -9.79 11.79
CA ALA A 104 6.46 -10.61 12.42
C ALA A 104 7.86 -9.97 12.24
N THR A 105 8.85 -10.48 12.95
CA THR A 105 10.24 -10.04 12.78
C THR A 105 10.69 -10.26 11.34
N LYS A 106 11.32 -9.25 10.74
CA LYS A 106 11.80 -9.20 9.34
C LYS A 106 10.69 -9.13 8.27
N ASP A 107 9.41 -9.20 8.65
CA ASP A 107 8.31 -8.96 7.72
C ASP A 107 8.12 -7.45 7.49
N LYS A 108 7.64 -7.09 6.31
CA LYS A 108 7.40 -5.69 5.95
C LYS A 108 6.15 -5.58 5.07
N VAL A 109 5.48 -4.45 5.12
CA VAL A 109 4.44 -4.12 4.14
C VAL A 109 5.11 -3.89 2.78
N VAL A 110 4.49 -4.44 1.74
CA VAL A 110 4.94 -4.31 0.34
C VAL A 110 3.92 -3.63 -0.56
N SER A 111 2.63 -3.63 -0.18
CA SER A 111 1.59 -2.94 -0.94
C SER A 111 0.50 -2.36 -0.06
N LEU A 112 0.02 -1.19 -0.46
CA LEU A 112 -1.21 -0.54 -0.04
C LEU A 112 -2.21 -0.64 -1.20
N ILE A 113 -3.45 -1.04 -0.91
CA ILE A 113 -4.57 -0.95 -1.85
C ILE A 113 -5.70 -0.19 -1.16
N VAL A 114 -6.21 0.82 -1.83
CA VAL A 114 -7.48 1.48 -1.52
C VAL A 114 -8.52 0.86 -2.43
N ALA A 115 -9.42 0.05 -1.86
CA ALA A 115 -10.40 -0.65 -2.68
C ALA A 115 -11.51 0.32 -3.13
N GLU A 116 -11.54 0.60 -4.43
CA GLU A 116 -12.54 1.46 -5.07
C GLU A 116 -13.69 0.66 -5.69
N SER A 117 -13.48 -0.64 -5.90
CA SER A 117 -14.43 -1.57 -6.51
C SER A 117 -14.44 -2.91 -5.76
N THR A 118 -15.22 -3.86 -6.24
CA THR A 118 -15.25 -5.26 -5.74
C THR A 118 -14.30 -6.18 -6.51
N ASP A 119 -13.50 -5.64 -7.42
CA ASP A 119 -12.60 -6.40 -8.28
C ASP A 119 -11.56 -7.19 -7.48
N PRO A 120 -11.11 -8.33 -8.03
CA PRO A 120 -10.14 -9.19 -7.36
C PRO A 120 -8.79 -8.52 -7.15
N ILE A 121 -8.08 -9.04 -6.16
CA ILE A 121 -6.70 -8.66 -5.85
C ILE A 121 -5.75 -9.73 -6.41
N LEU A 122 -4.81 -9.29 -7.21
CA LEU A 122 -3.70 -10.09 -7.68
C LEU A 122 -2.50 -9.88 -6.78
N THR A 123 -1.96 -10.97 -6.24
CA THR A 123 -0.73 -10.97 -5.42
C THR A 123 0.37 -11.71 -6.19
N ALA A 124 1.56 -11.12 -6.26
CA ALA A 124 2.72 -11.71 -6.94
C ALA A 124 3.90 -11.92 -5.98
N THR A 125 4.71 -12.94 -6.25
CA THR A 125 5.88 -13.31 -5.44
C THR A 125 7.18 -13.22 -6.23
N GLU A 126 8.31 -13.20 -5.52
CA GLU A 126 9.67 -13.04 -6.08
C GLU A 126 10.01 -14.01 -7.21
N LYS A 127 9.47 -15.23 -7.16
CA LYS A 127 9.76 -16.28 -8.16
C LYS A 127 8.66 -16.41 -9.23
N GLY A 128 7.83 -15.36 -9.37
CA GLY A 128 6.85 -15.26 -10.46
C GLY A 128 5.57 -16.06 -10.25
N TYR A 129 5.30 -16.56 -9.05
CA TYR A 129 4.01 -17.14 -8.72
C TYR A 129 3.02 -16.03 -8.38
N GLY A 130 1.79 -16.17 -8.84
CA GLY A 130 0.69 -15.25 -8.55
C GLY A 130 -0.54 -15.98 -8.05
N LYS A 131 -1.43 -15.24 -7.43
CA LYS A 131 -2.76 -15.66 -7.05
C LYS A 131 -3.72 -14.48 -7.18
N ARG A 132 -4.84 -14.71 -7.84
CA ARG A 132 -5.96 -13.78 -7.87
C ARG A 132 -7.02 -14.23 -6.86
N THR A 133 -7.45 -13.33 -5.99
CA THR A 133 -8.38 -13.59 -4.89
C THR A 133 -9.47 -12.53 -4.90
N GLN A 134 -10.73 -12.93 -4.82
CA GLN A 134 -11.86 -12.01 -4.75
C GLN A 134 -11.77 -11.12 -3.52
N LEU A 135 -12.17 -9.84 -3.66
CA LEU A 135 -12.08 -8.87 -2.56
C LEU A 135 -12.90 -9.31 -1.32
N ASP A 136 -14.02 -10.00 -1.50
CA ASP A 136 -14.90 -10.48 -0.44
C ASP A 136 -14.28 -11.62 0.38
N GLU A 137 -13.32 -12.36 -0.15
CA GLU A 137 -12.54 -13.35 0.60
C GLU A 137 -11.62 -12.70 1.66
N TYR A 138 -11.30 -11.41 1.52
CA TYR A 138 -10.57 -10.65 2.53
C TYR A 138 -11.58 -10.08 3.54
N ARG A 139 -11.81 -10.79 4.63
CA ARG A 139 -12.71 -10.30 5.68
C ARG A 139 -12.24 -8.96 6.25
N THR A 140 -13.16 -8.04 6.44
CA THR A 140 -12.90 -6.78 7.16
C THR A 140 -12.66 -7.09 8.65
N GLN A 141 -11.63 -6.49 9.23
CA GLN A 141 -11.25 -6.66 10.63
C GLN A 141 -10.75 -5.33 11.20
N ALA A 142 -10.58 -5.25 12.52
CA ALA A 142 -9.97 -4.07 13.13
C ALA A 142 -8.51 -3.92 12.68
N ARG A 143 -8.07 -2.67 12.38
CA ARG A 143 -6.67 -2.38 12.07
C ARG A 143 -5.73 -2.79 13.21
N GLY A 144 -4.46 -2.99 12.89
CA GLY A 144 -3.41 -3.32 13.86
C GLY A 144 -3.36 -4.78 14.29
N GLY A 145 -4.25 -5.63 13.75
CA GLY A 145 -4.19 -7.09 13.88
C GLY A 145 -3.06 -7.72 13.06
N SER A 146 -2.88 -9.03 13.20
CA SER A 146 -1.85 -9.78 12.45
C SER A 146 -2.28 -10.16 11.02
N GLY A 147 -3.51 -9.80 10.62
CA GLY A 147 -4.06 -10.15 9.32
C GLY A 147 -4.33 -11.63 9.13
N VAL A 148 -4.58 -12.02 7.89
CA VAL A 148 -4.82 -13.39 7.43
C VAL A 148 -3.80 -13.74 6.34
N ILE A 149 -3.65 -15.03 6.05
CA ILE A 149 -2.78 -15.49 4.96
C ILE A 149 -3.51 -15.21 3.63
N SER A 150 -2.92 -14.36 2.79
CA SER A 150 -3.35 -14.12 1.41
C SER A 150 -2.74 -15.15 0.48
N ILE A 151 -1.42 -15.34 0.57
CA ILE A 151 -0.67 -16.35 -0.19
C ILE A 151 0.37 -17.01 0.73
N LYS A 152 0.52 -18.32 0.66
CA LYS A 152 1.58 -19.02 1.41
C LYS A 152 2.92 -18.77 0.73
N THR A 153 3.86 -18.22 1.47
CA THR A 153 5.26 -18.06 1.04
C THR A 153 6.09 -19.30 1.42
N SER A 154 7.01 -19.69 0.56
CA SER A 154 7.90 -20.82 0.73
C SER A 154 9.17 -20.62 -0.10
N ASP A 155 10.15 -21.50 0.05
CA ASP A 155 11.35 -21.49 -0.81
C ASP A 155 11.03 -21.64 -2.30
N ARG A 156 9.88 -22.26 -2.62
CA ARG A 156 9.43 -22.46 -4.01
C ARG A 156 9.02 -21.13 -4.66
N ASN A 157 8.23 -20.31 -3.99
CA ASN A 157 7.63 -19.10 -4.58
C ASN A 157 8.27 -17.79 -4.09
N GLY A 158 9.04 -17.82 -3.03
CA GLY A 158 9.66 -16.62 -2.46
C GLY A 158 8.67 -15.76 -1.68
N GLN A 159 9.10 -14.55 -1.34
CA GLN A 159 8.29 -13.56 -0.64
C GLN A 159 7.32 -12.84 -1.60
N VAL A 160 6.28 -12.24 -1.06
CA VAL A 160 5.40 -11.34 -1.82
C VAL A 160 6.16 -10.08 -2.17
N VAL A 161 6.08 -9.67 -3.44
CA VAL A 161 6.70 -8.44 -3.96
C VAL A 161 5.69 -7.34 -4.24
N GLY A 162 4.41 -7.69 -4.40
CA GLY A 162 3.35 -6.72 -4.64
C GLY A 162 1.97 -7.35 -4.70
N ALA A 163 0.97 -6.49 -4.53
CA ALA A 163 -0.44 -6.80 -4.74
C ALA A 163 -1.11 -5.59 -5.40
N ILE A 164 -2.01 -5.83 -6.34
CA ILE A 164 -2.79 -4.81 -7.05
C ILE A 164 -4.23 -5.29 -7.23
N GLN A 165 -5.17 -4.36 -7.33
CA GLN A 165 -6.53 -4.65 -7.73
C GLN A 165 -6.58 -4.72 -9.26
N VAL A 166 -7.26 -5.72 -9.83
CA VAL A 166 -7.30 -5.97 -11.28
C VAL A 166 -8.71 -6.38 -11.71
N THR A 167 -9.09 -5.98 -12.92
CA THR A 167 -10.28 -6.47 -13.63
C THR A 167 -9.92 -7.68 -14.52
N ASP A 168 -10.92 -8.35 -15.06
CA ASP A 168 -10.68 -9.46 -16.01
C ASP A 168 -10.05 -8.98 -17.33
N ASP A 169 -10.30 -7.72 -17.70
CA ASP A 169 -9.80 -7.11 -18.93
C ASP A 169 -8.37 -6.54 -18.81
N ASP A 170 -7.84 -6.52 -17.60
CA ASP A 170 -6.50 -5.96 -17.37
C ASP A 170 -5.39 -6.89 -17.85
N GLU A 171 -4.33 -6.26 -18.33
CA GLU A 171 -3.07 -6.93 -18.66
C GLU A 171 -1.96 -6.40 -17.77
N MET A 172 -1.11 -7.30 -17.33
CA MET A 172 0.00 -7.01 -16.43
C MET A 172 1.32 -7.16 -17.13
N MET A 173 2.27 -6.33 -16.75
CA MET A 173 3.68 -6.52 -17.07
C MET A 173 4.46 -6.87 -15.80
N LEU A 174 5.06 -8.04 -15.78
CA LEU A 174 5.98 -8.50 -14.74
C LEU A 174 7.41 -8.26 -15.23
N ILE A 175 8.16 -7.47 -14.48
CA ILE A 175 9.55 -7.12 -14.83
C ILE A 175 10.47 -7.65 -13.74
N SER A 176 11.40 -8.53 -14.12
CA SER A 176 12.41 -9.04 -13.19
C SER A 176 13.52 -8.01 -12.93
N ASN A 177 14.25 -8.19 -11.83
CA ASN A 177 15.44 -7.36 -11.52
C ASN A 177 16.57 -7.47 -12.56
N LYS A 178 16.51 -8.44 -13.48
CA LYS A 178 17.43 -8.60 -14.61
C LYS A 178 16.89 -7.98 -15.91
N GLY A 179 15.76 -7.27 -15.85
CA GLY A 179 15.16 -6.60 -17.00
C GLY A 179 14.33 -7.51 -17.92
N THR A 180 14.06 -8.76 -17.54
CA THR A 180 13.16 -9.63 -18.29
C THR A 180 11.72 -9.20 -18.03
N LEU A 181 10.96 -8.98 -19.11
CA LEU A 181 9.55 -8.57 -19.07
C LEU A 181 8.67 -9.71 -19.55
N VAL A 182 7.60 -9.98 -18.82
CA VAL A 182 6.52 -10.90 -19.21
C VAL A 182 5.21 -10.12 -19.16
N ARG A 183 4.39 -10.25 -20.21
CA ARG A 183 3.00 -9.76 -20.26
C ARG A 183 2.06 -10.93 -20.00
N ALA A 184 1.10 -10.74 -19.13
CA ALA A 184 0.07 -11.72 -18.81
C ALA A 184 -1.28 -11.03 -18.66
N ARG A 185 -2.37 -11.70 -19.02
CA ARG A 185 -3.72 -11.22 -18.75
C ARG A 185 -4.10 -11.56 -17.30
N ALA A 186 -4.82 -10.66 -16.64
CA ALA A 186 -5.30 -10.91 -15.28
C ALA A 186 -6.20 -12.13 -15.17
N VAL A 187 -6.98 -12.41 -16.22
CA VAL A 187 -7.89 -13.56 -16.28
C VAL A 187 -7.16 -14.91 -16.33
N ASP A 188 -5.90 -14.95 -16.74
CA ASP A 188 -5.10 -16.18 -16.86
C ASP A 188 -4.42 -16.60 -15.53
N VAL A 189 -4.61 -15.83 -14.43
CA VAL A 189 -4.04 -16.07 -13.10
C VAL A 189 -5.05 -16.63 -12.12
#